data_389b5722a5b6194add4189deb11ece40
#
_entry.id   389b5722a5b6194add4189deb11ece40
#
_cell.length_a   1.000
_cell.length_b   1.000
_cell.length_c   1.000
_cell.angle_alpha   90.00
_cell.angle_beta   90.00
_cell.angle_gamma   90.00
#
_symmetry.space_group_name_H-M   'P 1'
#
loop_
_entity.id
_entity.type
_entity.pdbx_description
1 polymer ?
#
loop_
_entity_poly.entity_id
_entity_poly.type
_entity_poly.pdbx_seq_one_letter_code
_entity_poly.pdbx_strand_id
1 'polypeptide(L)'
;CSKDVRNRFVKDLGTDISFADINRDFILKWVKIMKENELSTTTIAIALRSLRTIINMCIANGLMKGDTKEMFKDTGYNKAQSRKHEFLDVTTMRRLYDFWKAGEAKDKDGNELFLGREKHAIFRDLGLFLFMYLGDGQNLADTLRLTYDELYYATHGKQLRFLRHKTRERNESASEVIFPVTSEIQEIINRYGNVPKLGRRVFPIMSELITPEQEIWVIQRYNRYIREH
;
A
#
# COMPACT_ATOMS: atom_id res chain seq x y z
N CYS A 1 -5.72 -10.82 -13.46
CA CYS A 1 -4.47 -10.29 -13.98
C CYS A 1 -4.44 -8.79 -13.74
N SER A 2 -3.33 -8.26 -13.20
CA SER A 2 -3.15 -6.82 -13.04
C SER A 2 -3.16 -6.17 -14.43
N LYS A 3 -3.85 -5.03 -14.58
CA LYS A 3 -3.84 -4.20 -15.79
C LYS A 3 -2.40 -3.95 -16.28
N ASP A 4 -1.48 -3.75 -15.34
CA ASP A 4 -0.07 -3.49 -15.63
C ASP A 4 0.64 -4.69 -16.26
N VAL A 5 0.36 -5.92 -15.79
CA VAL A 5 0.94 -7.14 -16.39
C VAL A 5 0.41 -7.37 -17.79
N ARG A 6 -0.90 -7.15 -18.03
CA ARG A 6 -1.50 -7.23 -19.37
C ARG A 6 -0.87 -6.21 -20.31
N ASN A 7 -0.81 -4.94 -19.89
CA ASN A 7 -0.25 -3.88 -20.73
C ASN A 7 1.21 -4.13 -21.08
N ARG A 8 1.98 -4.64 -20.13
CA ARG A 8 3.36 -5.05 -20.33
C ARG A 8 3.46 -6.19 -21.33
N PHE A 9 2.67 -7.25 -21.15
CA PHE A 9 2.66 -8.40 -22.05
C PHE A 9 2.41 -7.96 -23.51
N VAL A 10 1.38 -7.12 -23.71
CA VAL A 10 1.05 -6.58 -25.03
C VAL A 10 2.18 -5.71 -25.59
N LYS A 11 2.81 -4.87 -24.76
CA LYS A 11 3.94 -4.02 -25.16
C LYS A 11 5.15 -4.85 -25.60
N ASP A 12 5.48 -5.89 -24.85
CA ASP A 12 6.71 -6.66 -25.03
C ASP A 12 6.58 -7.70 -26.16
N LEU A 13 5.39 -8.24 -26.38
CA LEU A 13 5.16 -9.41 -27.24
C LEU A 13 4.10 -9.20 -28.34
N GLY A 14 3.32 -8.11 -28.25
CA GLY A 14 2.22 -7.84 -29.20
C GLY A 14 0.89 -8.48 -28.81
N THR A 15 -0.09 -8.40 -29.71
CA THR A 15 -1.47 -8.90 -29.51
C THR A 15 -1.78 -10.18 -30.25
N ASP A 16 -1.04 -10.49 -31.32
CA ASP A 16 -1.28 -11.64 -32.22
C ASP A 16 -0.54 -12.89 -31.72
N ILE A 17 -0.91 -13.37 -30.53
CA ILE A 17 -0.32 -14.54 -29.92
C ILE A 17 -1.38 -15.63 -29.83
N SER A 18 -1.16 -16.73 -30.50
CA SER A 18 -2.00 -17.93 -30.39
C SER A 18 -1.69 -18.69 -29.11
N PHE A 19 -2.69 -19.34 -28.52
CA PHE A 19 -2.47 -20.25 -27.40
C PHE A 19 -1.46 -21.39 -27.74
N ALA A 20 -1.36 -21.79 -29.03
CA ALA A 20 -0.41 -22.79 -29.49
C ALA A 20 1.05 -22.32 -29.39
N ASP A 21 1.28 -21.02 -29.47
CA ASP A 21 2.62 -20.42 -29.40
C ASP A 21 3.15 -20.30 -27.97
N ILE A 22 2.24 -20.36 -26.98
CA ILE A 22 2.60 -20.20 -25.57
C ILE A 22 3.17 -21.52 -25.03
N ASN A 23 4.47 -21.65 -25.12
CA ASN A 23 5.26 -22.75 -24.60
C ASN A 23 6.39 -22.25 -23.71
N ARG A 24 7.25 -23.13 -23.23
CA ARG A 24 8.40 -22.78 -22.37
C ARG A 24 9.33 -21.77 -23.02
N ASP A 25 9.67 -21.95 -24.28
CA ASP A 25 10.61 -21.06 -24.99
C ASP A 25 10.03 -19.66 -25.16
N PHE A 26 8.75 -19.56 -25.44
CA PHE A 26 8.02 -18.29 -25.49
C PHE A 26 8.10 -17.56 -24.13
N ILE A 27 7.88 -18.27 -23.03
CA ILE A 27 7.96 -17.69 -21.67
C ILE A 27 9.39 -17.24 -21.37
N LEU A 28 10.39 -18.04 -21.71
CA LEU A 28 11.81 -17.68 -21.53
C LEU A 28 12.21 -16.45 -22.37
N LYS A 29 11.68 -16.34 -23.61
CA LYS A 29 11.86 -15.15 -24.44
C LYS A 29 11.31 -13.90 -23.74
N TRP A 30 10.12 -13.98 -23.17
CA TRP A 30 9.55 -12.84 -22.42
C TRP A 30 10.37 -12.51 -21.18
N VAL A 31 10.86 -13.51 -20.44
CA VAL A 31 11.77 -13.30 -19.31
C VAL A 31 13.03 -12.54 -19.74
N LYS A 32 13.59 -12.91 -20.92
CA LYS A 32 14.76 -12.24 -21.48
C LYS A 32 14.46 -10.76 -21.77
N ILE A 33 13.37 -10.45 -22.46
CA ILE A 33 12.92 -9.07 -22.72
C ILE A 33 12.75 -8.28 -21.44
N MET A 34 12.10 -8.87 -20.42
CA MET A 34 11.92 -8.21 -19.13
C MET A 34 13.25 -7.91 -18.41
N LYS A 35 14.25 -8.78 -18.55
CA LYS A 35 15.61 -8.56 -18.00
C LYS A 35 16.36 -7.47 -18.76
N GLU A 36 16.27 -7.45 -20.09
CA GLU A 36 16.85 -6.41 -20.94
C GLU A 36 16.24 -5.03 -20.64
N ASN A 37 14.99 -4.98 -20.23
CA ASN A 37 14.31 -3.78 -19.73
C ASN A 37 14.62 -3.49 -18.23
N GLU A 38 15.66 -4.11 -17.66
CA GLU A 38 16.15 -3.88 -16.29
C GLU A 38 15.10 -4.09 -15.17
N LEU A 39 14.09 -4.93 -15.41
CA LEU A 39 13.07 -5.18 -14.40
C LEU A 39 13.61 -6.03 -13.24
N SER A 40 13.19 -5.69 -12.03
CA SER A 40 13.55 -6.45 -10.84
C SER A 40 13.04 -7.89 -10.91
N THR A 41 13.80 -8.83 -10.34
CA THR A 41 13.42 -10.26 -10.24
C THR A 41 12.01 -10.43 -9.65
N THR A 42 11.64 -9.61 -8.67
CA THR A 42 10.30 -9.62 -8.07
C THR A 42 9.22 -9.22 -9.08
N THR A 43 9.47 -8.17 -9.88
CA THR A 43 8.53 -7.72 -10.93
C THR A 43 8.32 -8.79 -11.98
N ILE A 44 9.41 -9.44 -12.44
CA ILE A 44 9.37 -10.56 -13.38
C ILE A 44 8.56 -11.73 -12.79
N ALA A 45 8.84 -12.10 -11.54
CA ALA A 45 8.11 -13.19 -10.88
C ALA A 45 6.61 -12.91 -10.71
N ILE A 46 6.21 -11.66 -10.47
CA ILE A 46 4.79 -11.25 -10.41
C ILE A 46 4.13 -11.38 -11.79
N ALA A 47 4.81 -10.94 -12.86
CA ALA A 47 4.31 -11.04 -14.22
C ALA A 47 4.10 -12.52 -14.62
N LEU A 48 5.10 -13.37 -14.35
CA LEU A 48 5.05 -14.80 -14.64
C LEU A 48 3.97 -15.54 -13.85
N ARG A 49 3.77 -15.21 -12.56
CA ARG A 49 2.68 -15.78 -11.75
C ARG A 49 1.31 -15.41 -12.31
N SER A 50 1.13 -14.18 -12.75
CA SER A 50 -0.11 -13.73 -13.38
C SER A 50 -0.37 -14.47 -14.70
N LEU A 51 0.65 -14.63 -15.55
CA LEU A 51 0.55 -15.40 -16.79
C LEU A 51 0.20 -16.87 -16.51
N ARG A 52 0.88 -17.49 -15.53
CA ARG A 52 0.61 -18.88 -15.14
C ARG A 52 -0.84 -19.08 -14.67
N THR A 53 -1.39 -18.13 -13.92
CA THR A 53 -2.79 -18.17 -13.50
C THR A 53 -3.74 -18.16 -14.71
N ILE A 54 -3.48 -17.32 -15.71
CA ILE A 54 -4.29 -17.27 -16.93
C ILE A 54 -4.18 -18.58 -17.71
N ILE A 55 -2.97 -19.10 -17.91
CA ILE A 55 -2.76 -20.37 -18.62
C ILE A 55 -3.50 -21.51 -17.90
N ASN A 56 -3.41 -21.60 -16.57
CA ASN A 56 -4.16 -22.58 -15.80
C ASN A 56 -5.67 -22.47 -16.03
N MET A 57 -6.21 -21.24 -16.08
CA MET A 57 -7.63 -21.02 -16.38
C MET A 57 -7.98 -21.45 -17.81
N CYS A 58 -7.13 -21.16 -18.78
CA CYS A 58 -7.33 -21.57 -20.17
C CYS A 58 -7.31 -23.10 -20.31
N ILE A 59 -6.40 -23.79 -19.62
CA ILE A 59 -6.34 -25.26 -19.60
C ILE A 59 -7.59 -25.84 -18.93
N ALA A 60 -8.02 -25.30 -17.77
CA ALA A 60 -9.20 -25.74 -17.07
C ALA A 60 -10.49 -25.59 -17.90
N ASN A 61 -10.55 -24.56 -18.76
CA ASN A 61 -11.67 -24.31 -19.67
C ASN A 61 -11.52 -24.99 -21.05
N GLY A 62 -10.51 -25.83 -21.24
CA GLY A 62 -10.30 -26.55 -22.50
C GLY A 62 -9.84 -25.71 -23.69
N LEU A 63 -9.47 -24.44 -23.46
CA LEU A 63 -8.99 -23.51 -24.49
C LEU A 63 -7.52 -23.74 -24.85
N MET A 64 -6.77 -24.43 -24.01
CA MET A 64 -5.36 -24.71 -24.17
C MET A 64 -5.03 -26.09 -23.60
N LYS A 65 -4.04 -26.77 -24.18
CA LYS A 65 -3.48 -28.04 -23.65
C LYS A 65 -2.06 -27.80 -23.16
N GLY A 66 -1.65 -28.49 -22.11
CA GLY A 66 -0.28 -28.46 -21.62
C GLY A 66 -0.17 -28.59 -20.10
N ASP A 67 1.07 -28.71 -19.62
CA ASP A 67 1.40 -28.72 -18.19
C ASP A 67 2.15 -27.43 -17.83
N THR A 68 1.53 -26.63 -16.99
CA THR A 68 2.15 -25.38 -16.52
C THR A 68 3.39 -25.59 -15.67
N LYS A 69 3.61 -26.77 -15.06
CA LYS A 69 4.83 -27.06 -14.33
C LYS A 69 6.03 -27.10 -15.29
N GLU A 70 5.88 -27.79 -16.42
CA GLU A 70 6.91 -27.85 -17.44
C GLU A 70 7.09 -26.51 -18.17
N MET A 71 6.00 -25.81 -18.50
CA MET A 71 6.05 -24.51 -19.17
C MET A 71 6.82 -23.45 -18.35
N PHE A 72 6.69 -23.46 -17.02
CA PHE A 72 7.33 -22.47 -16.15
C PHE A 72 8.62 -22.99 -15.48
N LYS A 73 9.09 -24.15 -15.85
CA LYS A 73 10.34 -24.71 -15.33
C LYS A 73 11.51 -23.78 -15.69
N ASP A 74 12.35 -23.48 -14.72
CA ASP A 74 13.55 -22.64 -14.81
C ASP A 74 13.31 -21.17 -15.25
N THR A 75 12.07 -20.74 -15.35
CA THR A 75 11.72 -19.35 -15.72
C THR A 75 11.96 -18.34 -14.60
N GLY A 76 12.13 -18.81 -13.37
CA GLY A 76 12.32 -17.94 -12.20
C GLY A 76 11.03 -17.38 -11.59
N TYR A 77 9.86 -17.90 -11.96
CA TYR A 77 8.58 -17.43 -11.43
C TYR A 77 8.45 -17.52 -9.88
N ASN A 78 9.25 -18.38 -9.24
CA ASN A 78 9.32 -18.54 -7.78
C ASN A 78 10.42 -17.69 -7.13
N LYS A 79 11.26 -17.01 -7.90
CA LYS A 79 12.43 -16.27 -7.40
C LYS A 79 12.11 -14.83 -6.96
N ALA A 80 10.94 -14.57 -6.39
CA ALA A 80 10.70 -13.30 -5.75
C ALA A 80 11.66 -13.17 -4.54
N GLN A 81 12.65 -12.31 -4.65
CA GLN A 81 13.48 -11.98 -3.51
C GLN A 81 12.64 -11.17 -2.51
N SER A 82 12.50 -11.70 -1.30
CA SER A 82 12.09 -10.88 -0.18
C SER A 82 13.17 -9.84 0.07
N ARG A 83 12.88 -8.56 -0.16
CA ARG A 83 13.75 -7.50 0.34
C ARG A 83 13.81 -7.63 1.85
N LYS A 84 15.00 -7.62 2.44
CA LYS A 84 15.14 -7.35 3.86
C LYS A 84 14.50 -5.98 4.10
N HIS A 85 13.36 -5.97 4.78
CA HIS A 85 12.77 -4.71 5.19
C HIS A 85 13.58 -4.23 6.40
N GLU A 86 14.25 -3.10 6.24
CA GLU A 86 14.75 -2.36 7.37
C GLU A 86 13.55 -1.88 8.19
N PHE A 87 13.62 -2.04 9.48
CA PHE A 87 12.59 -1.57 10.40
C PHE A 87 13.19 -0.51 11.32
N LEU A 88 12.36 0.45 11.68
CA LEU A 88 12.74 1.43 12.68
C LEU A 88 12.58 0.80 14.06
N ASP A 89 13.61 0.83 14.87
CA ASP A 89 13.56 0.34 16.23
C ASP A 89 12.73 1.27 17.14
N VAL A 90 12.38 0.79 18.31
CA VAL A 90 11.56 1.53 19.29
C VAL A 90 12.23 2.84 19.70
N THR A 91 13.55 2.86 19.81
CA THR A 91 14.32 4.04 20.20
C THR A 91 14.20 5.12 19.11
N THR A 92 14.34 4.74 17.85
CA THR A 92 14.17 5.63 16.71
C THR A 92 12.73 6.14 16.62
N MET A 93 11.73 5.27 16.83
CA MET A 93 10.32 5.69 16.85
C MET A 93 10.02 6.70 17.96
N ARG A 94 10.62 6.51 19.14
CA ARG A 94 10.48 7.46 20.25
C ARG A 94 11.11 8.81 19.90
N ARG A 95 12.29 8.83 19.30
CA ARG A 95 12.94 10.08 18.84
C ARG A 95 12.10 10.79 17.78
N LEU A 96 11.49 10.06 16.86
CA LEU A 96 10.57 10.65 15.87
C LEU A 96 9.33 11.26 16.54
N TYR A 97 8.78 10.59 17.54
CA TYR A 97 7.65 11.11 18.30
C TYR A 97 8.03 12.39 19.09
N ASP A 98 9.16 12.39 19.79
CA ASP A 98 9.64 13.53 20.55
C ASP A 98 9.94 14.73 19.61
N PHE A 99 10.55 14.49 18.46
CA PHE A 99 10.78 15.49 17.42
C PHE A 99 9.46 16.06 16.90
N TRP A 100 8.51 15.20 16.56
CA TRP A 100 7.18 15.62 16.12
C TRP A 100 6.45 16.43 17.21
N LYS A 101 6.57 16.00 18.45
CA LYS A 101 5.93 16.67 19.62
C LYS A 101 6.51 18.06 19.86
N ALA A 102 7.82 18.21 19.74
CA ALA A 102 8.51 19.49 19.85
C ALA A 102 8.03 20.49 18.80
N GLY A 103 7.68 20.02 17.59
CA GLY A 103 7.18 20.85 16.51
C GLY A 103 8.23 21.81 15.93
N GLU A 104 9.52 21.53 16.16
CA GLU A 104 10.65 22.35 15.75
C GLU A 104 11.65 21.49 14.94
N ALA A 105 12.11 22.03 13.83
CA ALA A 105 13.17 21.44 13.04
C ALA A 105 14.21 22.54 12.76
N LYS A 106 15.33 22.48 13.49
CA LYS A 106 16.39 23.47 13.41
C LYS A 106 17.69 22.86 12.90
N ASP A 107 18.46 23.63 12.16
CA ASP A 107 19.82 23.31 11.80
C ASP A 107 20.80 23.47 12.98
N LYS A 108 22.10 23.25 12.71
CA LYS A 108 23.16 23.38 13.72
C LYS A 108 23.33 24.82 14.22
N ASP A 109 22.89 25.79 13.44
CA ASP A 109 23.02 27.22 13.72
C ASP A 109 21.76 27.78 14.37
N GLY A 110 20.74 26.91 14.61
CA GLY A 110 19.48 27.27 15.27
C GLY A 110 18.42 27.84 14.34
N ASN A 111 18.67 27.86 13.02
CA ASN A 111 17.67 28.32 12.03
C ASN A 111 16.63 27.25 11.78
N GLU A 112 15.37 27.66 11.58
CA GLU A 112 14.30 26.72 11.21
C GLU A 112 14.55 26.13 9.81
N LEU A 113 14.54 24.81 9.70
CA LEU A 113 14.71 24.07 8.43
C LEU A 113 13.48 24.17 7.54
N PHE A 114 12.29 24.30 8.12
CA PHE A 114 11.02 24.36 7.40
C PHE A 114 10.19 25.52 7.93
N LEU A 115 9.47 26.21 7.07
CA LEU A 115 8.66 27.38 7.43
C LEU A 115 7.21 27.27 6.91
N GLY A 116 6.30 27.91 7.61
CA GLY A 116 4.93 28.12 7.15
C GLY A 116 4.18 26.83 6.79
N ARG A 117 3.66 26.78 5.55
CA ARG A 117 2.85 25.65 5.07
C ARG A 117 3.63 24.36 4.93
N GLU A 118 4.90 24.45 4.55
CA GLU A 118 5.78 23.29 4.41
C GLU A 118 6.03 22.64 5.76
N LYS A 119 6.38 23.40 6.79
CA LYS A 119 6.53 22.91 8.15
C LYS A 119 5.27 22.19 8.62
N HIS A 120 4.09 22.81 8.43
CA HIS A 120 2.82 22.23 8.81
C HIS A 120 2.56 20.89 8.08
N ALA A 121 2.86 20.80 6.78
CA ALA A 121 2.67 19.60 5.99
C ALA A 121 3.58 18.46 6.46
N ILE A 122 4.87 18.72 6.67
CA ILE A 122 5.86 17.73 7.15
C ILE A 122 5.46 17.19 8.53
N PHE A 123 5.13 18.05 9.48
CA PHE A 123 4.75 17.62 10.83
C PHE A 123 3.40 16.89 10.84
N ARG A 124 2.44 17.26 9.97
CA ARG A 124 1.20 16.51 9.77
C ARG A 124 1.49 15.10 9.26
N ASP A 125 2.35 14.97 8.25
CA ASP A 125 2.62 13.71 7.59
C ASP A 125 3.43 12.77 8.50
N LEU A 126 4.37 13.33 9.28
CA LEU A 126 5.03 12.61 10.35
C LEU A 126 4.05 12.18 11.45
N GLY A 127 3.10 13.04 11.82
CA GLY A 127 2.03 12.70 12.77
C GLY A 127 1.18 11.54 12.26
N LEU A 128 0.82 11.53 10.97
CA LEU A 128 0.08 10.41 10.37
C LEU A 128 0.90 9.11 10.34
N PHE A 129 2.19 9.19 10.06
CA PHE A 129 3.08 8.02 10.13
C PHE A 129 3.13 7.46 11.55
N LEU A 130 3.30 8.31 12.55
CA LEU A 130 3.27 7.91 13.97
C LEU A 130 1.91 7.34 14.37
N PHE A 131 0.81 7.93 13.91
CA PHE A 131 -0.54 7.40 14.13
C PHE A 131 -0.70 5.99 13.55
N MET A 132 -0.24 5.76 12.32
CA MET A 132 -0.27 4.44 11.69
C MET A 132 0.52 3.40 12.49
N TYR A 133 1.69 3.78 13.00
CA TYR A 133 2.53 2.91 13.81
C TYR A 133 1.88 2.58 15.15
N LEU A 134 1.40 3.59 15.89
CA LEU A 134 0.78 3.44 17.19
C LEU A 134 -0.60 2.76 17.12
N GLY A 135 -1.29 2.86 15.99
CA GLY A 135 -2.59 2.26 15.72
C GLY A 135 -2.50 0.85 15.10
N ASP A 136 -1.62 -0.01 15.58
CA ASP A 136 -1.46 -1.41 15.15
C ASP A 136 -0.93 -1.58 13.71
N GLY A 137 -0.08 -0.67 13.25
CA GLY A 137 0.55 -0.78 11.93
C GLY A 137 -0.45 -0.66 10.78
N GLN A 138 -1.35 0.29 10.88
CA GLN A 138 -2.32 0.60 9.82
C GLN A 138 -1.59 0.97 8.54
N ASN A 139 -2.16 0.64 7.40
CA ASN A 139 -1.71 1.23 6.15
C ASN A 139 -2.38 2.59 5.92
N LEU A 140 -1.76 3.42 5.08
CA LEU A 140 -2.27 4.76 4.81
C LEU A 140 -3.71 4.76 4.31
N ALA A 141 -4.09 3.80 3.46
CA ALA A 141 -5.44 3.72 2.92
C ALA A 141 -6.49 3.46 4.01
N ASP A 142 -6.18 2.60 4.99
CA ASP A 142 -7.07 2.32 6.12
C ASP A 142 -7.16 3.54 7.05
N THR A 143 -6.03 4.22 7.31
CA THR A 143 -5.98 5.45 8.12
C THR A 143 -6.79 6.59 7.50
N LEU A 144 -6.69 6.80 6.18
CA LEU A 144 -7.46 7.85 5.49
C LEU A 144 -8.97 7.55 5.43
N ARG A 145 -9.37 6.28 5.56
CA ARG A 145 -10.77 5.84 5.61
C ARG A 145 -11.34 5.81 7.01
N LEU A 146 -10.50 5.87 8.03
CA LEU A 146 -10.90 5.76 9.43
C LEU A 146 -11.95 6.82 9.79
N THR A 147 -13.03 6.39 10.41
CA THR A 147 -14.13 7.26 10.82
C THR A 147 -14.41 7.13 12.33
N TYR A 148 -15.00 8.16 12.90
CA TYR A 148 -15.59 8.08 14.23
C TYR A 148 -16.90 7.29 14.13
N ASP A 149 -16.93 6.09 14.67
CA ASP A 149 -18.08 5.19 14.65
C ASP A 149 -18.72 5.01 16.04
N GLU A 150 -19.71 4.11 16.14
CA GLU A 150 -20.41 3.84 17.39
C GLU A 150 -19.47 3.33 18.49
N LEU A 151 -18.43 2.56 18.14
CA LEU A 151 -17.46 2.03 19.10
C LEU A 151 -16.69 3.18 19.78
N TYR A 152 -16.27 4.20 19.01
CA TYR A 152 -15.60 5.37 19.53
C TYR A 152 -16.45 6.05 20.60
N TYR A 153 -17.75 6.26 20.35
CA TYR A 153 -18.65 6.87 21.30
C TYR A 153 -19.00 5.97 22.48
N ALA A 154 -19.25 4.68 22.24
CA ALA A 154 -19.53 3.70 23.28
C ALA A 154 -18.37 3.54 24.27
N THR A 155 -17.14 3.75 23.81
CA THR A 155 -15.92 3.67 24.63
C THR A 155 -15.45 5.05 25.15
N HIS A 156 -16.27 6.11 24.99
CA HIS A 156 -15.93 7.48 25.39
C HIS A 156 -14.60 7.96 24.78
N GLY A 157 -14.39 7.65 23.50
CA GLY A 157 -13.18 8.04 22.75
C GLY A 157 -11.94 7.19 23.02
N LYS A 158 -12.08 6.05 23.73
CA LYS A 158 -10.92 5.23 24.11
C LYS A 158 -10.52 4.20 23.07
N GLN A 159 -11.35 3.90 22.08
CA GLN A 159 -11.08 2.92 21.04
C GLN A 159 -11.51 3.44 19.67
N LEU A 160 -10.75 3.07 18.67
CA LEU A 160 -11.07 3.20 17.25
C LEU A 160 -11.00 1.83 16.60
N ARG A 161 -11.74 1.65 15.49
CA ARG A 161 -11.70 0.41 14.70
C ARG A 161 -11.66 0.69 13.21
N PHE A 162 -11.08 -0.24 12.48
CA PHE A 162 -11.12 -0.24 11.02
C PHE A 162 -11.22 -1.66 10.45
N LEU A 163 -11.73 -1.76 9.25
CA LEU A 163 -11.72 -2.97 8.45
C LEU A 163 -10.57 -2.90 7.45
N ARG A 164 -9.64 -3.86 7.48
CA ARG A 164 -8.56 -3.91 6.50
C ARG A 164 -9.10 -4.02 5.08
N HIS A 165 -8.99 -2.96 4.29
CA HIS A 165 -9.48 -2.91 2.92
C HIS A 165 -8.85 -3.98 2.02
N LYS A 166 -7.55 -4.23 2.16
CA LYS A 166 -6.79 -5.20 1.34
C LYS A 166 -7.30 -6.64 1.46
N THR A 167 -7.89 -7.01 2.58
CA THR A 167 -8.36 -8.37 2.87
C THR A 167 -9.87 -8.51 2.82
N ARG A 168 -10.60 -7.41 2.78
CA ARG A 168 -12.07 -7.37 2.81
C ARG A 168 -12.72 -8.14 1.66
N GLU A 169 -12.15 -8.07 0.45
CA GLU A 169 -12.70 -8.76 -0.73
C GLU A 169 -12.34 -10.25 -0.79
N ARG A 170 -11.40 -10.72 0.04
CA ARG A 170 -10.89 -12.10 -0.01
C ARG A 170 -11.43 -13.00 1.09
N ASN A 171 -11.92 -12.42 2.17
CA ASN A 171 -12.47 -13.16 3.32
C ASN A 171 -13.81 -12.57 3.71
N GLU A 172 -14.84 -13.39 3.70
CA GLU A 172 -16.18 -13.05 4.22
C GLU A 172 -16.14 -12.69 5.73
N SER A 173 -15.11 -13.15 6.44
CA SER A 173 -14.79 -12.78 7.81
C SER A 173 -13.62 -11.78 7.86
N ALA A 174 -13.76 -10.61 7.20
CA ALA A 174 -12.79 -9.54 7.36
C ALA A 174 -12.71 -9.16 8.84
N SER A 175 -11.56 -9.46 9.48
CA SER A 175 -11.37 -9.16 10.89
C SER A 175 -11.31 -7.64 11.08
N GLU A 176 -12.17 -7.14 11.94
CA GLU A 176 -12.05 -5.79 12.47
C GLU A 176 -10.76 -5.70 13.29
N VAL A 177 -10.04 -4.62 13.11
CA VAL A 177 -8.89 -4.26 13.96
C VAL A 177 -9.35 -3.15 14.89
N ILE A 178 -9.36 -3.44 16.19
CA ILE A 178 -9.69 -2.48 17.25
C ILE A 178 -8.39 -2.11 17.95
N PHE A 179 -8.13 -0.82 18.11
CA PHE A 179 -6.95 -0.34 18.78
C PHE A 179 -7.28 0.77 19.79
N PRO A 180 -6.50 0.88 20.89
CA PRO A 180 -6.73 1.89 21.91
C PRO A 180 -6.30 3.27 21.42
N VAL A 181 -7.05 4.30 21.78
CA VAL A 181 -6.65 5.69 21.62
C VAL A 181 -5.79 6.08 22.85
N THR A 182 -4.46 5.88 22.69
CA THR A 182 -3.50 6.31 23.71
C THR A 182 -3.39 7.83 23.78
N SER A 183 -2.69 8.36 24.81
CA SER A 183 -2.41 9.81 24.92
C SER A 183 -1.70 10.36 23.68
N GLU A 184 -0.78 9.58 23.11
CA GLU A 184 -0.01 9.94 21.90
C GLU A 184 -0.92 10.00 20.67
N ILE A 185 -1.77 8.99 20.49
CA ILE A 185 -2.76 8.96 19.39
C ILE A 185 -3.72 10.14 19.54
N GLN A 186 -4.21 10.39 20.74
CA GLN A 186 -5.11 11.51 21.01
C GLN A 186 -4.44 12.86 20.70
N GLU A 187 -3.15 13.03 21.02
CA GLU A 187 -2.41 14.25 20.69
C GLU A 187 -2.31 14.48 19.20
N ILE A 188 -2.08 13.42 18.41
CA ILE A 188 -2.05 13.50 16.95
C ILE A 188 -3.43 13.87 16.38
N ILE A 189 -4.49 13.26 16.89
CA ILE A 189 -5.87 13.57 16.49
C ILE A 189 -6.18 15.04 16.83
N ASN A 190 -5.83 15.53 18.01
CA ASN A 190 -6.08 16.90 18.42
C ASN A 190 -5.38 17.94 17.53
N ARG A 191 -4.19 17.62 17.02
CA ARG A 191 -3.43 18.53 16.13
C ARG A 191 -3.92 18.54 14.70
N TYR A 192 -4.30 17.36 14.16
CA TYR A 192 -4.52 17.20 12.71
C TYR A 192 -5.84 16.53 12.36
N GLY A 193 -6.59 16.04 13.34
CA GLY A 193 -7.86 15.37 13.14
C GLY A 193 -9.04 16.31 13.02
N ASN A 194 -10.14 15.78 12.54
CA ASN A 194 -11.44 16.42 12.60
C ASN A 194 -12.02 16.37 14.02
N VAL A 195 -12.86 17.34 14.35
CA VAL A 195 -13.71 17.26 15.55
C VAL A 195 -14.58 15.99 15.44
N PRO A 196 -14.62 15.13 16.48
CA PRO A 196 -15.39 13.90 16.47
C PRO A 196 -16.87 14.12 16.15
N LYS A 197 -17.34 13.45 15.13
CA LYS A 197 -18.75 13.36 14.73
C LYS A 197 -18.99 11.99 14.11
N LEU A 198 -20.07 11.34 14.48
CA LEU A 198 -20.42 10.01 13.96
C LEU A 198 -20.38 9.98 12.42
N GLY A 199 -19.68 9.00 11.85
CA GLY A 199 -19.47 8.84 10.42
C GLY A 199 -18.44 9.77 9.79
N ARG A 200 -17.96 10.80 10.53
CA ARG A 200 -16.92 11.71 10.03
C ARG A 200 -15.56 11.05 10.02
N ARG A 201 -14.76 11.32 9.00
CA ARG A 201 -13.37 10.82 8.94
C ARG A 201 -12.53 11.42 10.06
N VAL A 202 -11.62 10.62 10.61
CA VAL A 202 -10.72 11.07 11.68
C VAL A 202 -9.78 12.15 11.14
N PHE A 203 -9.26 12.01 9.93
CA PHE A 203 -8.37 13.00 9.33
C PHE A 203 -9.00 13.71 8.11
N PRO A 204 -8.84 15.05 7.99
CA PRO A 204 -9.45 15.87 6.93
C PRO A 204 -8.67 15.82 5.60
N ILE A 205 -8.08 14.69 5.24
CA ILE A 205 -7.29 14.53 4.01
C ILE A 205 -8.18 14.09 2.86
N MET A 206 -9.20 13.32 3.17
CA MET A 206 -10.13 12.76 2.21
C MET A 206 -11.55 13.22 2.52
N SER A 207 -12.27 13.69 1.51
CA SER A 207 -13.67 14.10 1.66
C SER A 207 -14.56 12.93 2.08
N GLU A 208 -15.63 13.21 2.82
CA GLU A 208 -16.67 12.24 3.16
C GLU A 208 -17.49 11.82 1.93
N LEU A 209 -17.69 12.78 1.02
CA LEU A 209 -18.37 12.57 -0.26
C LEU A 209 -17.32 12.41 -1.36
N ILE A 210 -16.89 11.18 -1.60
CA ILE A 210 -15.85 10.87 -2.59
C ILE A 210 -16.22 9.58 -3.35
N THR A 211 -16.00 9.57 -4.67
CA THR A 211 -16.19 8.32 -5.42
C THR A 211 -15.03 7.36 -5.20
N PRO A 212 -15.23 6.03 -5.43
CA PRO A 212 -14.16 5.04 -5.29
C PRO A 212 -12.91 5.38 -6.13
N GLU A 213 -13.09 5.92 -7.33
CA GLU A 213 -11.99 6.31 -8.22
C GLU A 213 -11.22 7.51 -7.66
N GLN A 214 -11.92 8.52 -7.17
CA GLN A 214 -11.32 9.69 -6.52
C GLN A 214 -10.58 9.29 -5.25
N GLU A 215 -11.14 8.35 -4.47
CA GLU A 215 -10.51 7.82 -3.27
C GLU A 215 -9.16 7.16 -3.59
N ILE A 216 -9.12 6.29 -4.61
CA ILE A 216 -7.88 5.65 -5.08
C ILE A 216 -6.87 6.71 -5.50
N TRP A 217 -7.31 7.73 -6.24
CA TRP A 217 -6.44 8.80 -6.69
C TRP A 217 -5.84 9.60 -5.52
N VAL A 218 -6.66 9.96 -4.51
CA VAL A 218 -6.18 10.67 -3.30
C VAL A 218 -5.13 9.84 -2.56
N ILE A 219 -5.38 8.54 -2.35
CA ILE A 219 -4.44 7.63 -1.69
C ILE A 219 -3.13 7.53 -2.47
N GLN A 220 -3.19 7.37 -3.80
CA GLN A 220 -2.00 7.28 -4.64
C GLN A 220 -1.19 8.58 -4.65
N ARG A 221 -1.87 9.72 -4.74
CA ARG A 221 -1.24 11.05 -4.69
C ARG A 221 -0.54 11.28 -3.35
N TYR A 222 -1.22 10.95 -2.24
CA TYR A 222 -0.66 11.12 -0.91
C TYR A 222 0.52 10.19 -0.64
N ASN A 223 0.45 8.93 -1.07
CA ASN A 223 1.58 8.00 -1.03
C ASN A 223 2.81 8.51 -1.80
N ARG A 224 2.60 9.15 -2.95
CA ARG A 224 3.68 9.76 -3.72
C ARG A 224 4.29 10.92 -2.95
N TYR A 225 3.46 11.81 -2.46
CA TYR A 225 3.88 12.98 -1.68
C TYR A 225 4.76 12.59 -0.48
N ILE A 226 4.34 11.61 0.34
CA ILE A 226 5.13 11.13 1.50
C ILE A 226 6.50 10.53 1.08
N ARG A 227 6.62 10.01 -0.14
CA ARG A 227 7.89 9.43 -0.61
C ARG A 227 8.87 10.45 -1.15
N GLU A 228 8.37 11.59 -1.60
CA GLU A 228 9.16 12.66 -2.23
C GLU A 228 9.65 13.69 -1.21
N HIS A 229 9.08 13.70 -0.01
CA HIS A 229 9.41 14.60 1.12
C HIS A 229 9.77 13.82 2.38
#